data_4c0b85f871411c247fbeed0d63eb3d60
#
_entry.id   4c0b85f871411c247fbeed0d63eb3d60
#
_cell.length_a   1.000
_cell.length_b   1.000
_cell.length_c   1.000
_cell.angle_alpha   90.00
_cell.angle_beta   90.00
_cell.angle_gamma   90.00
#
_symmetry.space_group_name_H-M   'P 1'
#
loop_
_entity.id
_entity.type
_entity.pdbx_description
1 polymer ?
#
loop_
_entity_poly.entity_id
_entity_poly.type
_entity_poly.pdbx_seq_one_letter_code
_entity_poly.pdbx_strand_id
1 'polypeptide(L)'
;MQNKEYDIAIVGGGIVGLATAFQLQKNFPKLNLVVFEKEKELAFHQTGRNSGVIHSGLYYKTGSFKAKNCVEGRKQLVKFAKENNLNYDICGKIVVAINEEESKRLDQLKINGEQNGLVGLKLLTPEEFQKIEPNVDGVKALWVPESGIIDYKGITNKFADKVKSINSESLIITDCEVKDYKENQIKTSKGIYKSKHIIFCGGLFADRLAAKDKVKLEMQIVGFRGDYYELSEKAKSKINNLVYPVPNPEFPFLGVHFTRMTNGDIECGPNAVFTFKREGYSKTAFNLKDTLQALSFSGTRKLFINHWKFGLNEYNRDFSKSLFLKELQKMIPSLEMHDI
;
A
#
# COMPACT_ATOMS: atom_id res chain seq x y z
N MET A 1 15.22 -32.86 0.49
CA MET A 1 15.07 -31.47 1.00
C MET A 1 14.65 -31.40 2.47
N GLN A 2 14.03 -32.42 3.04
CA GLN A 2 13.51 -32.40 4.42
C GLN A 2 14.57 -32.40 5.55
N ASN A 3 15.84 -32.68 5.27
CA ASN A 3 16.92 -32.69 6.29
C ASN A 3 17.88 -31.50 6.23
N LYS A 4 17.65 -30.51 5.33
CA LYS A 4 18.49 -29.31 5.27
C LYS A 4 18.01 -28.30 6.33
N GLU A 5 18.98 -27.81 7.14
CA GLU A 5 18.72 -26.70 8.05
C GLU A 5 19.07 -25.39 7.34
N TYR A 6 18.17 -24.40 7.42
CA TYR A 6 18.39 -23.07 6.92
C TYR A 6 18.89 -22.16 8.03
N ASP A 7 19.67 -21.15 7.67
CA ASP A 7 20.10 -20.16 8.65
C ASP A 7 18.94 -19.26 9.06
N ILE A 8 18.14 -18.81 8.07
CA ILE A 8 16.97 -17.96 8.31
C ILE A 8 15.80 -18.40 7.45
N ALA A 9 14.65 -18.56 8.06
CA ALA A 9 13.36 -18.72 7.39
C ALA A 9 12.57 -17.40 7.44
N ILE A 10 11.98 -17.01 6.32
CA ILE A 10 11.14 -15.82 6.21
C ILE A 10 9.73 -16.27 5.84
N VAL A 11 8.74 -15.85 6.62
CA VAL A 11 7.33 -16.21 6.43
C VAL A 11 6.60 -15.04 5.79
N GLY A 12 6.26 -15.18 4.51
CA GLY A 12 5.58 -14.19 3.68
C GLY A 12 6.40 -13.77 2.47
N GLY A 13 5.88 -14.03 1.27
CA GLY A 13 6.46 -13.68 -0.04
C GLY A 13 5.99 -12.32 -0.58
N GLY A 14 5.54 -11.42 0.29
CA GLY A 14 5.27 -10.02 -0.05
C GLY A 14 6.55 -9.18 -0.08
N ILE A 15 6.41 -7.89 -0.43
CA ILE A 15 7.56 -6.99 -0.59
C ILE A 15 8.43 -6.89 0.68
N VAL A 16 7.82 -6.89 1.87
CA VAL A 16 8.58 -6.82 3.13
C VAL A 16 9.45 -8.07 3.31
N GLY A 17 8.89 -9.27 3.10
CA GLY A 17 9.63 -10.52 3.22
C GLY A 17 10.74 -10.64 2.19
N LEU A 18 10.46 -10.32 0.92
CA LEU A 18 11.45 -10.45 -0.17
C LEU A 18 12.53 -9.35 -0.10
N ALA A 19 12.17 -8.12 0.34
CA ALA A 19 13.18 -7.08 0.61
C ALA A 19 14.08 -7.48 1.78
N THR A 20 13.52 -8.07 2.84
CA THR A 20 14.29 -8.61 3.98
C THR A 20 15.24 -9.71 3.51
N ALA A 21 14.74 -10.68 2.74
CA ALA A 21 15.56 -11.74 2.17
C ALA A 21 16.70 -11.19 1.30
N PHE A 22 16.39 -10.24 0.42
CA PHE A 22 17.38 -9.61 -0.45
C PHE A 22 18.47 -8.85 0.35
N GLN A 23 18.07 -8.06 1.35
CA GLN A 23 19.04 -7.34 2.19
C GLN A 23 19.92 -8.28 3.00
N LEU A 24 19.35 -9.35 3.55
CA LEU A 24 20.13 -10.38 4.24
C LEU A 24 21.10 -11.05 3.29
N GLN A 25 20.65 -11.47 2.11
CA GLN A 25 21.49 -12.16 1.15
C GLN A 25 22.61 -11.26 0.60
N LYS A 26 22.31 -9.97 0.39
CA LYS A 26 23.28 -8.98 -0.08
C LYS A 26 24.39 -8.74 0.95
N ASN A 27 24.03 -8.63 2.23
CA ASN A 27 25.00 -8.35 3.30
C ASN A 27 25.71 -9.62 3.79
N PHE A 28 25.08 -10.78 3.67
CA PHE A 28 25.58 -12.07 4.12
C PHE A 28 25.39 -13.13 3.02
N PRO A 29 26.21 -13.12 1.95
CA PRO A 29 26.00 -13.95 0.76
C PRO A 29 25.99 -15.47 1.00
N LYS A 30 26.63 -15.92 2.10
CA LYS A 30 26.75 -17.35 2.45
C LYS A 30 25.54 -17.90 3.24
N LEU A 31 24.62 -17.05 3.71
CA LEU A 31 23.43 -17.52 4.43
C LEU A 31 22.52 -18.33 3.52
N ASN A 32 22.08 -19.48 4.01
CA ASN A 32 21.05 -20.29 3.36
C ASN A 32 19.68 -19.82 3.86
N LEU A 33 18.94 -19.12 3.00
CA LEU A 33 17.61 -18.62 3.32
C LEU A 33 16.52 -19.52 2.77
N VAL A 34 15.37 -19.55 3.45
CA VAL A 34 14.13 -20.06 2.87
C VAL A 34 13.02 -19.06 3.08
N VAL A 35 12.28 -18.74 2.02
CA VAL A 35 11.08 -17.90 2.06
C VAL A 35 9.87 -18.77 1.81
N PHE A 36 8.87 -18.70 2.68
CA PHE A 36 7.59 -19.42 2.53
C PHE A 36 6.49 -18.42 2.16
N GLU A 37 5.78 -18.73 1.07
CA GLU A 37 4.59 -17.99 0.65
C GLU A 37 3.40 -18.97 0.56
N LYS A 38 2.28 -18.63 1.19
CA LYS A 38 1.09 -19.49 1.21
C LYS A 38 0.36 -19.54 -0.14
N GLU A 39 0.45 -18.48 -0.91
CA GLU A 39 -0.17 -18.38 -2.21
C GLU A 39 0.71 -18.99 -3.31
N LYS A 40 0.12 -19.26 -4.47
CA LYS A 40 0.86 -19.79 -5.63
C LYS A 40 1.83 -18.80 -6.25
N GLU A 41 1.62 -17.50 -6.00
CA GLU A 41 2.42 -16.42 -6.53
C GLU A 41 2.96 -15.54 -5.40
N LEU A 42 4.13 -14.93 -5.65
CA LEU A 42 4.65 -13.86 -4.79
C LEU A 42 3.82 -12.58 -4.96
N ALA A 43 3.85 -11.72 -3.95
CA ALA A 43 3.17 -10.42 -3.99
C ALA A 43 1.63 -10.50 -4.20
N PHE A 44 1.01 -11.63 -3.90
CA PHE A 44 -0.42 -11.85 -4.18
C PHE A 44 -1.37 -10.93 -3.41
N HIS A 45 -1.05 -10.60 -2.16
CA HIS A 45 -1.89 -9.78 -1.28
C HIS A 45 -1.61 -8.28 -1.42
N GLN A 46 -1.40 -7.54 -0.33
CA GLN A 46 -1.26 -6.08 -0.31
C GLN A 46 -0.19 -5.55 -1.28
N THR A 47 0.89 -6.30 -1.50
CA THR A 47 1.96 -5.92 -2.42
C THR A 47 1.52 -5.87 -3.88
N GLY A 48 0.64 -6.76 -4.31
CA GLY A 48 0.08 -6.78 -5.66
C GLY A 48 -1.31 -6.14 -5.77
N ARG A 49 -1.83 -5.56 -4.68
CA ARG A 49 -3.17 -4.96 -4.58
C ARG A 49 -3.08 -3.60 -3.90
N ASN A 50 -2.39 -2.69 -4.55
CA ASN A 50 -2.17 -1.31 -4.10
C ASN A 50 -2.15 -0.39 -5.31
N SER A 51 -2.24 0.91 -5.08
CA SER A 51 -2.28 1.93 -6.12
C SER A 51 -0.94 2.17 -6.85
N GLY A 52 0.10 1.41 -6.61
CA GLY A 52 1.40 1.57 -7.27
C GLY A 52 2.14 2.88 -6.99
N VAL A 53 1.71 3.68 -6.03
CA VAL A 53 2.25 5.03 -5.80
C VAL A 53 3.56 5.01 -5.03
N ILE A 54 4.56 5.70 -5.58
CA ILE A 54 5.78 6.09 -4.86
C ILE A 54 5.46 7.35 -4.06
N HIS A 55 5.18 7.18 -2.76
CA HIS A 55 4.90 8.31 -1.87
C HIS A 55 6.16 9.12 -1.57
N SER A 56 6.01 10.44 -1.54
CA SER A 56 7.12 11.37 -1.27
C SER A 56 7.43 11.53 0.23
N GLY A 57 6.47 11.29 1.12
CA GLY A 57 6.58 11.57 2.55
C GLY A 57 5.85 12.84 3.00
N LEU A 58 5.10 13.48 2.10
CA LEU A 58 4.38 14.75 2.29
C LEU A 58 3.49 14.76 3.54
N TYR A 59 2.71 13.69 3.74
CA TYR A 59 1.65 13.64 4.77
C TYR A 59 2.13 13.20 6.16
N TYR A 60 3.38 12.84 6.31
CA TYR A 60 3.87 12.28 7.57
C TYR A 60 4.37 13.35 8.52
N LYS A 61 4.12 13.14 9.82
CA LYS A 61 4.62 14.03 10.86
C LYS A 61 6.13 14.23 10.72
N THR A 62 6.54 15.48 10.68
CA THR A 62 7.96 15.88 10.57
C THR A 62 8.81 15.21 11.64
N GLY A 63 9.96 14.69 11.22
CA GLY A 63 10.94 14.02 12.09
C GLY A 63 10.56 12.59 12.51
N SER A 64 9.35 12.10 12.21
CA SER A 64 8.94 10.72 12.51
C SER A 64 9.75 9.69 11.71
N PHE A 65 9.88 8.48 12.25
CA PHE A 65 10.46 7.36 11.50
C PHE A 65 9.72 7.09 10.19
N LYS A 66 8.40 7.31 10.17
CA LYS A 66 7.58 7.14 8.98
C LYS A 66 7.97 8.11 7.87
N ALA A 67 8.22 9.40 8.20
CA ALA A 67 8.70 10.40 7.26
C ALA A 67 10.10 10.07 6.75
N LYS A 68 11.05 9.80 7.66
CA LYS A 68 12.45 9.45 7.32
C LYS A 68 12.52 8.22 6.42
N ASN A 69 11.83 7.12 6.80
CA ASN A 69 11.82 5.90 6.03
C ASN A 69 11.14 6.06 4.66
N CYS A 70 10.12 6.92 4.54
CA CYS A 70 9.47 7.17 3.27
C CYS A 70 10.41 7.91 2.30
N VAL A 71 11.05 8.98 2.76
CA VAL A 71 11.96 9.79 1.94
C VAL A 71 13.18 8.97 1.49
N GLU A 72 13.82 8.26 2.42
CA GLU A 72 14.99 7.45 2.11
C GLU A 72 14.60 6.19 1.30
N GLY A 73 13.53 5.52 1.69
CA GLY A 73 13.03 4.33 0.98
C GLY A 73 12.64 4.62 -0.47
N ARG A 74 12.04 5.79 -0.74
CA ARG A 74 11.75 6.24 -2.09
C ARG A 74 13.01 6.31 -2.95
N LYS A 75 14.08 6.95 -2.45
CA LYS A 75 15.36 7.08 -3.16
C LYS A 75 15.96 5.71 -3.49
N GLN A 76 15.96 4.81 -2.50
CA GLN A 76 16.48 3.45 -2.67
C GLN A 76 15.61 2.64 -3.64
N LEU A 77 14.30 2.76 -3.56
CA LEU A 77 13.35 2.06 -4.42
C LEU A 77 13.51 2.49 -5.89
N VAL A 78 13.56 3.79 -6.17
CA VAL A 78 13.77 4.34 -7.51
C VAL A 78 15.13 3.93 -8.06
N LYS A 79 16.19 4.00 -7.24
CA LYS A 79 17.53 3.53 -7.63
C LYS A 79 17.48 2.05 -8.01
N PHE A 80 16.88 1.20 -7.18
CA PHE A 80 16.76 -0.23 -7.46
C PHE A 80 15.96 -0.50 -8.74
N ALA A 81 14.84 0.21 -8.96
CA ALA A 81 14.05 0.07 -10.17
C ALA A 81 14.87 0.42 -11.43
N LYS A 82 15.59 1.56 -11.40
CA LYS A 82 16.48 2.00 -12.48
C LYS A 82 17.58 0.97 -12.79
N GLU A 83 18.28 0.49 -11.77
CA GLU A 83 19.37 -0.48 -11.90
C GLU A 83 18.93 -1.86 -12.43
N ASN A 84 17.63 -2.17 -12.33
CA ASN A 84 17.07 -3.46 -12.72
C ASN A 84 16.06 -3.36 -13.87
N ASN A 85 15.95 -2.22 -14.55
CA ASN A 85 15.04 -1.96 -15.69
C ASN A 85 13.57 -2.30 -15.37
N LEU A 86 13.11 -1.90 -14.18
CA LEU A 86 11.73 -2.11 -13.75
C LEU A 86 10.88 -0.87 -14.05
N ASN A 87 9.59 -1.08 -14.31
CA ASN A 87 8.67 -0.01 -14.67
C ASN A 87 8.43 0.94 -13.49
N TYR A 88 8.80 2.19 -13.65
CA TYR A 88 8.47 3.30 -12.73
C TYR A 88 8.43 4.61 -13.51
N ASP A 89 7.72 5.60 -12.97
CA ASP A 89 7.71 6.95 -13.49
C ASP A 89 7.57 7.95 -12.34
N ILE A 90 8.44 8.95 -12.29
CA ILE A 90 8.34 10.06 -11.33
C ILE A 90 7.51 11.17 -11.99
N CYS A 91 6.24 10.87 -12.19
CA CYS A 91 5.30 11.72 -12.90
C CYS A 91 4.87 12.96 -12.10
N GLY A 92 5.11 12.99 -10.79
CA GLY A 92 4.61 14.04 -9.91
C GLY A 92 3.17 13.82 -9.46
N LYS A 93 2.74 14.69 -8.57
CA LYS A 93 1.40 14.68 -7.98
C LYS A 93 0.92 16.10 -7.74
N ILE A 94 -0.36 16.37 -8.00
CA ILE A 94 -1.04 17.54 -7.48
C ILE A 94 -1.94 17.17 -6.30
N VAL A 95 -1.93 17.98 -5.25
CA VAL A 95 -2.89 17.93 -4.15
C VAL A 95 -3.78 19.14 -4.29
N VAL A 96 -5.07 18.93 -4.56
CA VAL A 96 -6.00 20.00 -4.96
C VAL A 96 -6.91 20.37 -3.82
N ALA A 97 -7.03 21.66 -3.54
CA ALA A 97 -8.01 22.24 -2.64
C ALA A 97 -9.24 22.69 -3.46
N ILE A 98 -10.41 22.25 -3.05
CA ILE A 98 -11.68 22.59 -3.71
C ILE A 98 -12.42 23.75 -3.02
N ASN A 99 -11.90 24.24 -1.90
CA ASN A 99 -12.44 25.37 -1.14
C ASN A 99 -11.34 26.06 -0.32
N GLU A 100 -11.70 27.22 0.26
CA GLU A 100 -10.76 28.06 1.03
C GLU A 100 -10.24 27.39 2.31
N GLU A 101 -11.03 26.54 2.95
CA GLU A 101 -10.58 25.80 4.14
C GLU A 101 -9.45 24.81 3.77
N GLU A 102 -9.62 24.09 2.70
CA GLU A 102 -8.62 23.19 2.16
C GLU A 102 -7.38 23.93 1.64
N SER A 103 -7.58 25.10 1.03
CA SER A 103 -6.50 25.98 0.59
C SER A 103 -5.53 26.33 1.72
N LYS A 104 -6.05 26.71 2.90
CA LYS A 104 -5.22 26.99 4.09
C LYS A 104 -4.42 25.76 4.57
N ARG A 105 -5.01 24.57 4.44
CA ARG A 105 -4.32 23.31 4.79
C ARG A 105 -3.17 22.97 3.83
N LEU A 106 -3.25 23.39 2.57
CA LEU A 106 -2.16 23.20 1.61
C LEU A 106 -0.89 23.97 2.00
N ASP A 107 -1.00 25.17 2.57
CA ASP A 107 0.15 25.94 3.02
C ASP A 107 0.92 25.21 4.11
N GLN A 108 0.20 24.67 5.10
CA GLN A 108 0.81 23.86 6.16
C GLN A 108 1.40 22.55 5.61
N LEU A 109 0.73 21.93 4.64
CA LEU A 109 1.20 20.69 4.02
C LEU A 109 2.51 20.90 3.27
N LYS A 110 2.67 22.04 2.58
CA LYS A 110 3.93 22.44 1.93
C LYS A 110 5.06 22.58 2.94
N ILE A 111 4.82 23.32 4.04
CA ILE A 111 5.81 23.49 5.12
C ILE A 111 6.25 22.13 5.68
N ASN A 112 5.31 21.25 5.98
CA ASN A 112 5.61 19.92 6.50
C ASN A 112 6.43 19.07 5.49
N GLY A 113 6.11 19.18 4.21
CA GLY A 113 6.85 18.51 3.15
C GLY A 113 8.29 18.99 3.04
N GLU A 114 8.52 20.30 3.07
CA GLU A 114 9.85 20.91 3.05
C GLU A 114 10.67 20.48 4.28
N GLN A 115 10.06 20.48 5.46
CA GLN A 115 10.69 20.00 6.69
C GLN A 115 11.02 18.50 6.66
N ASN A 116 10.27 17.70 5.88
CA ASN A 116 10.58 16.30 5.64
C ASN A 116 11.67 16.09 4.56
N GLY A 117 12.18 17.19 3.97
CA GLY A 117 13.25 17.15 2.99
C GLY A 117 12.79 16.97 1.54
N LEU A 118 11.50 17.24 1.25
CA LEU A 118 11.01 17.28 -0.12
C LEU A 118 11.47 18.58 -0.80
N VAL A 119 11.85 18.46 -2.06
CA VAL A 119 12.29 19.59 -2.88
C VAL A 119 11.34 19.87 -4.04
N GLY A 120 11.30 21.13 -4.48
CA GLY A 120 10.51 21.53 -5.63
C GLY A 120 8.99 21.62 -5.39
N LEU A 121 8.54 21.62 -4.12
CA LEU A 121 7.14 21.85 -3.78
C LEU A 121 6.71 23.27 -4.19
N LYS A 122 5.58 23.38 -4.92
CA LYS A 122 5.04 24.66 -5.39
C LYS A 122 3.56 24.74 -5.13
N LEU A 123 3.11 25.83 -4.54
CA LEU A 123 1.69 26.20 -4.55
C LEU A 123 1.37 26.79 -5.93
N LEU A 124 0.27 26.34 -6.51
CA LEU A 124 -0.15 26.67 -7.86
C LEU A 124 -1.54 27.32 -7.83
N THR A 125 -1.72 28.36 -8.66
CA THR A 125 -3.04 28.93 -8.98
C THR A 125 -3.82 27.98 -9.89
N PRO A 126 -5.14 28.18 -10.08
CA PRO A 126 -5.92 27.40 -11.04
C PRO A 126 -5.30 27.38 -12.43
N GLU A 127 -4.88 28.53 -12.95
CA GLU A 127 -4.30 28.64 -14.30
C GLU A 127 -2.94 27.92 -14.41
N GLU A 128 -2.21 27.78 -13.32
CA GLU A 128 -0.93 27.08 -13.29
C GLU A 128 -1.13 25.56 -13.21
N PHE A 129 -2.01 25.06 -12.33
CA PHE A 129 -2.19 23.61 -12.23
C PHE A 129 -2.99 23.03 -13.39
N GLN A 130 -3.87 23.79 -14.06
CA GLN A 130 -4.57 23.36 -15.25
C GLN A 130 -3.64 23.18 -16.45
N LYS A 131 -2.45 23.77 -16.46
CA LYS A 131 -1.41 23.44 -17.46
C LYS A 131 -0.84 22.04 -17.24
N ILE A 132 -0.91 21.50 -16.04
CA ILE A 132 -0.43 20.14 -15.67
C ILE A 132 -1.59 19.14 -15.82
N GLU A 133 -2.74 19.47 -15.26
CA GLU A 133 -3.97 18.67 -15.22
C GLU A 133 -5.17 19.49 -15.74
N PRO A 134 -5.39 19.54 -17.06
CA PRO A 134 -6.36 20.45 -17.68
C PRO A 134 -7.82 20.24 -17.25
N ASN A 135 -8.16 19.03 -16.78
CA ASN A 135 -9.54 18.68 -16.41
C ASN A 135 -9.82 18.84 -14.91
N VAL A 136 -8.79 19.18 -14.14
CA VAL A 136 -8.93 19.34 -12.67
C VAL A 136 -9.46 20.73 -12.35
N ASP A 137 -10.44 20.79 -11.44
CA ASP A 137 -11.02 22.00 -10.89
C ASP A 137 -10.67 22.14 -9.40
N GLY A 138 -10.52 23.39 -8.95
CA GLY A 138 -10.19 23.72 -7.56
C GLY A 138 -9.74 25.18 -7.42
N VAL A 139 -9.54 25.60 -6.17
CA VAL A 139 -9.14 27.00 -5.85
C VAL A 139 -7.62 27.17 -5.72
N LYS A 140 -6.89 26.09 -5.42
CA LYS A 140 -5.42 26.06 -5.24
C LYS A 140 -4.91 24.64 -5.31
N ALA A 141 -3.67 24.43 -5.71
CA ALA A 141 -3.04 23.12 -5.65
C ALA A 141 -1.62 23.17 -5.10
N LEU A 142 -1.13 22.04 -4.58
CA LEU A 142 0.26 21.83 -4.23
C LEU A 142 0.86 20.81 -5.21
N TRP A 143 1.85 21.25 -5.97
CA TRP A 143 2.67 20.37 -6.82
C TRP A 143 3.74 19.65 -6.01
N VAL A 144 3.84 18.35 -6.19
CA VAL A 144 4.78 17.44 -5.49
C VAL A 144 5.55 16.64 -6.52
N PRO A 145 6.67 17.17 -7.05
CA PRO A 145 7.39 16.57 -8.18
C PRO A 145 8.04 15.23 -7.87
N GLU A 146 8.33 14.95 -6.61
CA GLU A 146 9.01 13.73 -6.17
C GLU A 146 8.10 12.53 -5.94
N SER A 147 6.80 12.63 -6.23
CA SER A 147 5.87 11.50 -6.23
C SER A 147 5.90 10.79 -7.59
N GLY A 148 5.54 9.51 -7.61
CA GLY A 148 5.52 8.74 -8.84
C GLY A 148 4.75 7.44 -8.72
N ILE A 149 4.93 6.60 -9.70
CA ILE A 149 4.29 5.28 -9.81
C ILE A 149 5.34 4.19 -10.07
N ILE A 150 5.06 2.96 -9.64
CA ILE A 150 5.96 1.83 -9.78
C ILE A 150 5.20 0.49 -9.74
N ASP A 151 5.72 -0.50 -10.43
CA ASP A 151 5.26 -1.88 -10.32
C ASP A 151 5.85 -2.58 -9.09
N TYR A 152 5.14 -2.53 -7.95
CA TYR A 152 5.56 -3.20 -6.72
C TYR A 152 5.61 -4.73 -6.84
N LYS A 153 4.78 -5.35 -7.71
CA LYS A 153 4.82 -6.79 -7.98
C LYS A 153 6.13 -7.15 -8.71
N GLY A 154 6.49 -6.37 -9.72
CA GLY A 154 7.76 -6.52 -10.44
C GLY A 154 8.98 -6.34 -9.55
N ILE A 155 8.97 -5.30 -8.68
CA ILE A 155 10.01 -5.09 -7.67
C ILE A 155 10.18 -6.31 -6.77
N THR A 156 9.09 -6.86 -6.27
CA THR A 156 9.11 -7.99 -5.33
C THR A 156 9.64 -9.25 -6.01
N ASN A 157 9.22 -9.53 -7.23
CA ASN A 157 9.75 -10.64 -8.01
C ASN A 157 11.26 -10.47 -8.28
N LYS A 158 11.70 -9.23 -8.57
CA LYS A 158 13.12 -8.95 -8.77
C LYS A 158 13.96 -9.15 -7.51
N PHE A 159 13.43 -8.83 -6.32
CA PHE A 159 14.11 -9.20 -5.07
C PHE A 159 14.28 -10.71 -4.96
N ALA A 160 13.26 -11.50 -5.31
CA ALA A 160 13.34 -12.95 -5.32
C ALA A 160 14.45 -13.47 -6.27
N ASP A 161 14.52 -12.93 -7.49
CA ASP A 161 15.56 -13.27 -8.46
C ASP A 161 16.95 -12.94 -7.93
N LYS A 162 17.12 -11.78 -7.29
CA LYS A 162 18.39 -11.36 -6.69
C LYS A 162 18.82 -12.28 -5.56
N VAL A 163 17.90 -12.71 -4.69
CA VAL A 163 18.20 -13.70 -3.64
C VAL A 163 18.77 -14.96 -4.24
N LYS A 164 18.09 -15.53 -5.25
CA LYS A 164 18.53 -16.76 -5.92
C LYS A 164 19.86 -16.59 -6.69
N SER A 165 20.08 -15.42 -7.29
CA SER A 165 21.32 -15.16 -8.04
C SER A 165 22.54 -14.99 -7.14
N ILE A 166 22.38 -14.50 -5.90
CA ILE A 166 23.48 -14.35 -4.94
C ILE A 166 23.79 -15.71 -4.28
N ASN A 167 22.77 -16.47 -3.92
CA ASN A 167 22.96 -17.82 -3.36
C ASN A 167 21.90 -18.78 -3.90
N SER A 168 22.30 -19.68 -4.79
CA SER A 168 21.44 -20.71 -5.40
C SER A 168 20.89 -21.73 -4.40
N GLU A 169 21.51 -21.85 -3.21
CA GLU A 169 21.06 -22.74 -2.13
C GLU A 169 19.88 -22.15 -1.34
N SER A 170 19.61 -20.85 -1.49
CA SER A 170 18.45 -20.19 -0.89
C SER A 170 17.18 -20.52 -1.67
N LEU A 171 16.09 -20.83 -0.96
CA LEU A 171 14.84 -21.26 -1.56
C LEU A 171 13.72 -20.25 -1.36
N ILE A 172 12.85 -20.15 -2.36
CA ILE A 172 11.58 -19.41 -2.27
C ILE A 172 10.50 -20.43 -2.66
N ILE A 173 9.63 -20.75 -1.72
CA ILE A 173 8.63 -21.81 -1.84
C ILE A 173 7.24 -21.18 -1.76
N THR A 174 6.56 -21.13 -2.89
CA THR A 174 5.15 -20.71 -3.01
C THR A 174 4.21 -21.89 -2.77
N ASP A 175 2.90 -21.61 -2.65
CA ASP A 175 1.87 -22.59 -2.31
C ASP A 175 2.23 -23.38 -1.03
N CYS A 176 2.88 -22.72 -0.07
CA CYS A 176 3.45 -23.31 1.13
C CYS A 176 3.10 -22.50 2.37
N GLU A 177 1.97 -22.85 2.99
CA GLU A 177 1.49 -22.19 4.19
C GLU A 177 2.27 -22.66 5.42
N VAL A 178 2.82 -21.73 6.19
CA VAL A 178 3.37 -22.01 7.53
C VAL A 178 2.22 -22.11 8.52
N LYS A 179 1.99 -23.35 8.99
CA LYS A 179 0.87 -23.66 9.91
C LYS A 179 1.25 -23.48 11.37
N ASP A 180 2.48 -23.87 11.70
CA ASP A 180 2.97 -23.82 13.08
C ASP A 180 4.50 -23.83 13.12
N TYR A 181 5.08 -23.44 14.26
CA TYR A 181 6.50 -23.51 14.50
C TYR A 181 6.79 -23.78 15.98
N LYS A 182 7.84 -24.52 16.23
CA LYS A 182 8.33 -24.77 17.58
C LYS A 182 9.86 -24.94 17.51
N GLU A 183 10.56 -24.17 18.36
CA GLU A 183 12.03 -24.14 18.36
C GLU A 183 12.57 -23.84 16.96
N ASN A 184 13.38 -24.76 16.39
CA ASN A 184 13.95 -24.63 15.04
C ASN A 184 13.12 -25.33 13.95
N GLN A 185 11.93 -25.88 14.27
CA GLN A 185 11.08 -26.60 13.32
C GLN A 185 9.91 -25.75 12.86
N ILE A 186 9.69 -25.73 11.56
CA ILE A 186 8.61 -25.00 10.90
C ILE A 186 7.72 -26.02 10.19
N LYS A 187 6.49 -26.17 10.69
CA LYS A 187 5.48 -27.03 10.08
C LYS A 187 4.74 -26.28 8.99
N THR A 188 4.82 -26.77 7.77
CA THR A 188 4.16 -26.16 6.61
C THR A 188 3.14 -27.11 5.98
N SER A 189 2.38 -26.63 4.98
CA SER A 189 1.52 -27.47 4.14
C SER A 189 2.29 -28.48 3.29
N LYS A 190 3.60 -28.27 3.07
CA LYS A 190 4.46 -29.13 2.23
C LYS A 190 5.47 -29.97 3.04
N GLY A 191 5.37 -29.98 4.36
CA GLY A 191 6.28 -30.75 5.22
C GLY A 191 6.89 -29.92 6.35
N ILE A 192 7.91 -30.50 7.00
CA ILE A 192 8.62 -29.87 8.10
C ILE A 192 9.99 -29.38 7.60
N TYR A 193 10.30 -28.12 7.90
CA TYR A 193 11.59 -27.49 7.60
C TYR A 193 12.30 -27.13 8.91
N LYS A 194 13.63 -27.01 8.87
CA LYS A 194 14.43 -26.57 10.01
C LYS A 194 15.09 -25.26 9.70
N SER A 195 15.09 -24.33 10.68
CA SER A 195 15.79 -23.04 10.56
C SER A 195 16.27 -22.56 11.92
N LYS A 196 17.45 -21.96 11.97
CA LYS A 196 18.01 -21.37 13.21
C LYS A 196 17.21 -20.15 13.68
N HIS A 197 16.74 -19.33 12.72
CA HIS A 197 15.97 -18.11 12.99
C HIS A 197 14.75 -18.04 12.07
N ILE A 198 13.68 -17.42 12.56
CA ILE A 198 12.44 -17.19 11.81
C ILE A 198 12.10 -15.71 11.83
N ILE A 199 11.83 -15.13 10.66
CA ILE A 199 11.36 -13.75 10.51
C ILE A 199 9.95 -13.78 9.94
N PHE A 200 9.00 -13.19 10.66
CA PHE A 200 7.61 -13.13 10.22
C PHE A 200 7.31 -11.85 9.47
N CYS A 201 6.94 -11.99 8.20
CA CYS A 201 6.52 -10.93 7.29
C CYS A 201 5.10 -11.20 6.76
N GLY A 202 4.20 -11.68 7.63
CA GLY A 202 2.89 -12.23 7.30
C GLY A 202 1.79 -11.22 6.96
N GLY A 203 2.12 -9.95 6.66
CA GLY A 203 1.16 -8.93 6.24
C GLY A 203 -0.01 -8.80 7.22
N LEU A 204 -1.24 -9.01 6.74
CA LEU A 204 -2.45 -8.93 7.58
C LEU A 204 -2.51 -9.97 8.71
N PHE A 205 -1.65 -10.98 8.71
CA PHE A 205 -1.57 -12.00 9.76
C PHE A 205 -0.44 -11.77 10.77
N ALA A 206 0.28 -10.65 10.69
CA ALA A 206 1.44 -10.39 11.54
C ALA A 206 1.11 -10.41 13.05
N ASP A 207 -0.04 -9.89 13.46
CA ASP A 207 -0.52 -9.95 14.85
C ASP A 207 -0.80 -11.38 15.32
N ARG A 208 -1.39 -12.22 14.47
CA ARG A 208 -1.66 -13.63 14.79
C ARG A 208 -0.37 -14.44 14.91
N LEU A 209 0.63 -14.14 14.09
CA LEU A 209 1.93 -14.79 14.17
C LEU A 209 2.67 -14.36 15.44
N ALA A 210 2.67 -13.07 15.76
CA ALA A 210 3.25 -12.57 17.01
C ALA A 210 2.57 -13.17 18.27
N ALA A 211 1.24 -13.31 18.25
CA ALA A 211 0.48 -13.95 19.34
C ALA A 211 0.86 -15.42 19.56
N LYS A 212 1.22 -16.15 18.49
CA LYS A 212 1.73 -17.54 18.61
C LYS A 212 3.06 -17.61 19.35
N ASP A 213 3.88 -16.56 19.27
CA ASP A 213 5.15 -16.44 19.98
C ASP A 213 4.96 -15.91 21.43
N LYS A 214 3.74 -16.02 21.97
CA LYS A 214 3.36 -15.59 23.32
C LYS A 214 3.54 -14.10 23.60
N VAL A 215 3.70 -13.29 22.55
CA VAL A 215 3.75 -11.83 22.68
C VAL A 215 2.38 -11.32 23.09
N LYS A 216 2.29 -10.63 24.21
CA LYS A 216 1.06 -9.94 24.61
C LYS A 216 0.85 -8.72 23.73
N LEU A 217 -0.18 -8.77 22.90
CA LEU A 217 -0.49 -7.69 21.98
C LEU A 217 -1.57 -6.78 22.58
N GLU A 218 -1.31 -5.48 22.55
CA GLU A 218 -2.29 -4.43 22.88
C GLU A 218 -3.01 -3.89 21.64
N MET A 219 -2.67 -4.41 20.47
CA MET A 219 -3.21 -4.02 19.19
C MET A 219 -3.65 -5.23 18.35
N GLN A 220 -4.51 -4.98 17.38
CA GLN A 220 -4.98 -5.97 16.44
C GLN A 220 -5.03 -5.39 15.03
N ILE A 221 -4.72 -6.22 14.04
CA ILE A 221 -4.90 -5.87 12.63
C ILE A 221 -6.36 -6.15 12.24
N VAL A 222 -7.01 -5.14 11.67
CA VAL A 222 -8.39 -5.21 11.17
C VAL A 222 -8.40 -4.84 9.69
N GLY A 223 -9.09 -5.64 8.88
CA GLY A 223 -9.15 -5.45 7.44
C GLY A 223 -10.12 -4.34 7.03
N PHE A 224 -9.63 -3.42 6.21
CA PHE A 224 -10.45 -2.50 5.42
C PHE A 224 -10.10 -2.70 3.95
N ARG A 225 -11.12 -2.76 3.09
CA ARG A 225 -10.98 -2.88 1.65
C ARG A 225 -11.10 -1.50 1.02
N GLY A 226 -10.20 -1.18 0.11
CA GLY A 226 -10.35 -0.08 -0.80
C GLY A 226 -10.87 -0.60 -2.13
N ASP A 227 -12.03 -0.11 -2.57
CA ASP A 227 -12.55 -0.41 -3.89
C ASP A 227 -12.24 0.74 -4.83
N TYR A 228 -11.84 0.40 -6.05
CA TYR A 228 -11.48 1.33 -7.10
C TYR A 228 -12.37 1.12 -8.31
N TYR A 229 -12.60 2.18 -9.04
CA TYR A 229 -13.04 2.13 -10.43
C TYR A 229 -11.84 2.43 -11.33
N GLU A 230 -11.88 1.90 -12.52
CA GLU A 230 -10.92 2.20 -13.58
C GLU A 230 -11.60 3.10 -14.60
N LEU A 231 -10.93 4.15 -15.06
CA LEU A 231 -11.47 5.00 -16.11
C LEU A 231 -11.50 4.25 -17.44
N SER A 232 -12.58 4.47 -18.19
CA SER A 232 -12.72 3.96 -19.56
C SER A 232 -11.57 4.48 -20.46
N GLU A 233 -11.24 3.76 -21.52
CA GLU A 233 -10.17 4.14 -22.45
C GLU A 233 -10.27 5.59 -22.94
N LYS A 234 -11.50 6.07 -23.20
CA LYS A 234 -11.74 7.45 -23.62
C LYS A 234 -11.50 8.48 -22.53
N ALA A 235 -11.70 8.09 -21.26
CA ALA A 235 -11.57 8.97 -20.12
C ALA A 235 -10.15 9.02 -19.53
N LYS A 236 -9.29 8.07 -19.86
CA LYS A 236 -7.90 8.04 -19.37
C LYS A 236 -7.14 9.32 -19.66
N SER A 237 -7.40 9.96 -20.81
CA SER A 237 -6.78 11.24 -21.19
C SER A 237 -7.19 12.43 -20.31
N LYS A 238 -8.17 12.27 -19.43
CA LYS A 238 -8.59 13.31 -18.47
C LYS A 238 -7.57 13.48 -17.32
N ILE A 239 -6.68 12.51 -17.11
CA ILE A 239 -5.69 12.48 -16.03
C ILE A 239 -4.30 12.25 -16.61
N ASN A 240 -3.35 13.11 -16.27
CA ASN A 240 -1.95 12.98 -16.70
C ASN A 240 -1.04 12.36 -15.64
N ASN A 241 -1.29 12.69 -14.36
CA ASN A 241 -0.40 12.35 -13.24
C ASN A 241 -1.21 11.75 -12.06
N LEU A 242 -0.83 12.10 -10.84
CA LEU A 242 -1.53 11.74 -9.61
C LEU A 242 -2.34 12.94 -9.13
N VAL A 243 -3.67 12.79 -8.98
CA VAL A 243 -4.57 13.88 -8.54
C VAL A 243 -5.22 13.48 -7.23
N TYR A 244 -4.90 14.21 -6.16
CA TYR A 244 -5.29 13.88 -4.79
C TYR A 244 -6.03 15.05 -4.14
N PRO A 245 -7.04 14.79 -3.29
CA PRO A 245 -7.65 15.82 -2.47
C PRO A 245 -6.73 16.21 -1.31
N VAL A 246 -7.00 17.35 -0.70
CA VAL A 246 -6.39 17.74 0.58
C VAL A 246 -6.87 16.78 1.67
N PRO A 247 -5.99 16.17 2.46
CA PRO A 247 -6.40 15.29 3.55
C PRO A 247 -7.29 15.99 4.57
N ASN A 248 -8.38 15.33 4.97
CA ASN A 248 -9.16 15.78 6.10
C ASN A 248 -8.57 15.17 7.39
N PRO A 249 -8.09 15.98 8.35
CA PRO A 249 -7.46 15.49 9.58
C PRO A 249 -8.41 14.73 10.52
N GLU A 250 -9.71 14.91 10.35
CA GLU A 250 -10.72 14.21 11.16
C GLU A 250 -10.87 12.72 10.78
N PHE A 251 -10.39 12.33 9.60
CA PHE A 251 -10.54 10.97 9.09
C PHE A 251 -9.19 10.26 8.93
N PRO A 252 -9.14 8.97 9.31
CA PRO A 252 -7.90 8.18 9.21
C PRO A 252 -7.58 7.75 7.77
N PHE A 253 -8.49 7.97 6.82
CA PHE A 253 -8.36 7.57 5.42
C PHE A 253 -8.29 8.78 4.50
N LEU A 254 -7.53 8.65 3.41
CA LEU A 254 -7.50 9.64 2.36
C LEU A 254 -8.80 9.55 1.52
N GLY A 255 -9.31 10.68 1.08
CA GLY A 255 -10.44 10.73 0.16
C GLY A 255 -10.14 10.08 -1.19
N VAL A 256 -11.18 9.88 -2.01
CA VAL A 256 -11.02 9.35 -3.37
C VAL A 256 -10.07 10.22 -4.18
N HIS A 257 -9.23 9.61 -4.98
CA HIS A 257 -8.19 10.26 -5.76
C HIS A 257 -7.97 9.50 -7.08
N PHE A 258 -7.21 10.09 -7.97
CA PHE A 258 -6.86 9.48 -9.25
C PHE A 258 -5.41 9.08 -9.26
N THR A 259 -5.16 7.86 -9.71
CA THR A 259 -3.82 7.30 -9.81
C THR A 259 -3.58 6.73 -11.19
N ARG A 260 -2.62 7.29 -11.90
CA ARG A 260 -2.10 6.68 -13.11
C ARG A 260 -1.26 5.47 -12.75
N MET A 261 -1.52 4.35 -13.39
CA MET A 261 -0.80 3.10 -13.18
C MET A 261 0.34 2.95 -14.20
N THR A 262 1.30 2.07 -13.90
CA THR A 262 2.47 1.82 -14.78
C THR A 262 2.12 1.17 -16.12
N ASN A 263 0.93 0.58 -16.23
CA ASN A 263 0.37 0.02 -17.47
C ASN A 263 -0.44 1.04 -18.28
N GLY A 264 -0.59 2.27 -17.79
CA GLY A 264 -1.33 3.35 -18.44
C GLY A 264 -2.79 3.47 -18.00
N ASP A 265 -3.30 2.54 -17.18
CA ASP A 265 -4.64 2.64 -16.61
C ASP A 265 -4.73 3.79 -15.60
N ILE A 266 -5.93 4.30 -15.41
CA ILE A 266 -6.23 5.30 -14.38
C ILE A 266 -7.21 4.69 -13.39
N GLU A 267 -6.74 4.43 -12.19
CA GLU A 267 -7.59 4.03 -11.07
C GLU A 267 -8.12 5.26 -10.33
N CYS A 268 -9.38 5.22 -9.94
CA CYS A 268 -10.03 6.22 -9.11
C CYS A 268 -10.66 5.59 -7.87
N GLY A 269 -10.29 6.08 -6.71
CA GLY A 269 -10.61 5.52 -5.39
C GLY A 269 -9.55 5.91 -4.37
N PRO A 270 -9.44 5.11 -3.28
CA PRO A 270 -10.40 4.10 -2.83
C PRO A 270 -11.54 4.69 -2.00
N ASN A 271 -12.58 3.89 -1.77
CA ASN A 271 -13.36 3.97 -0.54
C ASN A 271 -12.66 3.16 0.56
N ALA A 272 -13.20 3.17 1.78
CA ALA A 272 -12.63 2.44 2.92
C ALA A 272 -13.71 1.63 3.63
N VAL A 273 -13.94 0.40 3.19
CA VAL A 273 -15.01 -0.48 3.69
C VAL A 273 -14.45 -1.55 4.60
N PHE A 274 -15.00 -1.67 5.83
CA PHE A 274 -14.66 -2.76 6.72
C PHE A 274 -14.97 -4.12 6.08
N THR A 275 -14.04 -5.08 6.21
CA THR A 275 -14.22 -6.43 5.66
C THR A 275 -14.52 -7.45 6.73
N PHE A 276 -15.47 -8.34 6.44
CA PHE A 276 -15.83 -9.47 7.30
C PHE A 276 -14.91 -10.69 7.14
N LYS A 277 -13.85 -10.52 6.39
CA LYS A 277 -12.74 -11.49 6.23
C LYS A 277 -11.44 -10.71 6.16
N ARG A 278 -10.41 -11.14 6.89
CA ARG A 278 -9.12 -10.43 7.01
C ARG A 278 -8.45 -10.18 5.65
N GLU A 279 -8.51 -11.15 4.76
CA GLU A 279 -8.11 -11.03 3.36
C GLU A 279 -9.35 -11.10 2.46
N GLY A 280 -10.28 -10.17 2.65
CA GLY A 280 -11.53 -10.10 1.87
C GLY A 280 -11.39 -9.13 0.70
N TYR A 281 -11.30 -9.66 -0.53
CA TYR A 281 -11.17 -8.88 -1.77
C TYR A 281 -12.47 -8.82 -2.59
N SER A 282 -13.59 -9.24 -2.04
CA SER A 282 -14.91 -9.10 -2.64
C SER A 282 -15.90 -8.54 -1.62
N LYS A 283 -17.01 -7.95 -2.12
CA LYS A 283 -18.07 -7.40 -1.28
C LYS A 283 -18.76 -8.44 -0.40
N THR A 284 -18.75 -9.69 -0.83
CA THR A 284 -19.38 -10.83 -0.14
C THR A 284 -18.41 -11.71 0.66
N ALA A 285 -17.11 -11.35 0.69
CA ALA A 285 -16.12 -12.14 1.41
C ALA A 285 -16.43 -12.14 2.92
N PHE A 286 -16.61 -13.33 3.50
CA PHE A 286 -16.97 -13.52 4.89
C PHE A 286 -16.14 -14.62 5.54
N ASN A 287 -15.75 -14.42 6.81
CA ASN A 287 -15.17 -15.43 7.67
C ASN A 287 -15.60 -15.15 9.11
N LEU A 288 -16.31 -16.10 9.71
CA LEU A 288 -16.87 -15.92 11.05
C LEU A 288 -15.81 -15.64 12.14
N LYS A 289 -14.68 -16.36 12.10
CA LYS A 289 -13.59 -16.19 13.05
C LYS A 289 -12.96 -14.80 12.95
N ASP A 290 -12.69 -14.35 11.72
CA ASP A 290 -12.11 -13.01 11.48
C ASP A 290 -13.07 -11.92 11.92
N THR A 291 -14.35 -12.07 11.61
CA THR A 291 -15.42 -11.13 11.98
C THR A 291 -15.57 -11.02 13.49
N LEU A 292 -15.72 -12.15 14.19
CA LEU A 292 -15.86 -12.16 15.64
C LEU A 292 -14.62 -11.59 16.33
N GLN A 293 -13.43 -11.93 15.85
CA GLN A 293 -12.18 -11.41 16.40
C GLN A 293 -12.07 -9.89 16.20
N ALA A 294 -12.42 -9.38 15.03
CA ALA A 294 -12.40 -7.94 14.76
C ALA A 294 -13.42 -7.18 15.61
N LEU A 295 -14.67 -7.65 15.69
CA LEU A 295 -15.76 -6.96 16.41
C LEU A 295 -15.64 -7.10 17.95
N SER A 296 -15.03 -8.16 18.45
CA SER A 296 -14.78 -8.32 19.89
C SER A 296 -13.68 -7.40 20.43
N PHE A 297 -12.80 -6.91 19.55
CA PHE A 297 -11.69 -6.03 19.93
C PHE A 297 -12.20 -4.63 20.30
N SER A 298 -11.82 -4.13 21.49
CA SER A 298 -12.31 -2.84 22.01
C SER A 298 -11.94 -1.66 21.12
N GLY A 299 -10.75 -1.70 20.52
CA GLY A 299 -10.28 -0.67 19.58
C GLY A 299 -11.16 -0.56 18.34
N THR A 300 -11.61 -1.68 17.76
CA THR A 300 -12.52 -1.71 16.60
C THR A 300 -13.89 -1.13 16.97
N ARG A 301 -14.43 -1.53 18.12
CA ARG A 301 -15.72 -0.99 18.61
C ARG A 301 -15.65 0.52 18.82
N LYS A 302 -14.57 1.01 19.45
CA LYS A 302 -14.34 2.45 19.66
C LYS A 302 -14.24 3.20 18.32
N LEU A 303 -13.52 2.64 17.35
CA LEU A 303 -13.41 3.20 16.01
C LEU A 303 -14.79 3.33 15.35
N PHE A 304 -15.61 2.29 15.40
CA PHE A 304 -16.95 2.28 14.81
C PHE A 304 -17.90 3.27 15.51
N ILE A 305 -17.89 3.32 16.85
CA ILE A 305 -18.72 4.27 17.59
C ILE A 305 -18.35 5.72 17.24
N ASN A 306 -17.05 6.03 17.17
CA ASN A 306 -16.59 7.39 16.90
C ASN A 306 -16.82 7.83 15.46
N HIS A 307 -16.81 6.89 14.48
CA HIS A 307 -16.84 7.19 13.04
C HIS A 307 -17.98 6.48 12.30
N TRP A 308 -19.10 6.14 12.98
CA TRP A 308 -20.18 5.37 12.37
C TRP A 308 -20.81 6.05 11.15
N LYS A 309 -21.00 7.39 11.17
CA LYS A 309 -21.54 8.15 10.05
C LYS A 309 -20.63 8.07 8.81
N PHE A 310 -19.32 8.19 9.04
CA PHE A 310 -18.34 8.02 7.98
C PHE A 310 -18.40 6.61 7.40
N GLY A 311 -18.41 5.57 8.26
CA GLY A 311 -18.50 4.19 7.82
C GLY A 311 -19.75 3.91 6.98
N LEU A 312 -20.91 4.42 7.37
CA LEU A 312 -22.15 4.31 6.58
C LEU A 312 -22.03 4.99 5.21
N ASN A 313 -21.42 6.16 5.13
CA ASN A 313 -21.19 6.86 3.87
C ASN A 313 -20.26 6.07 2.94
N GLU A 314 -19.21 5.43 3.50
CA GLU A 314 -18.33 4.55 2.73
C GLU A 314 -19.09 3.35 2.15
N TYR A 315 -19.94 2.69 2.96
CA TYR A 315 -20.80 1.61 2.47
C TYR A 315 -21.79 2.09 1.38
N ASN A 316 -22.42 3.25 1.57
CA ASN A 316 -23.31 3.81 0.57
C ASN A 316 -22.59 4.05 -0.76
N ARG A 317 -21.37 4.57 -0.73
CA ARG A 317 -20.54 4.74 -1.93
C ARG A 317 -20.10 3.42 -2.55
N ASP A 318 -19.85 2.40 -1.73
CA ASP A 318 -19.51 1.06 -2.22
C ASP A 318 -20.62 0.42 -3.07
N PHE A 319 -21.89 0.70 -2.71
CA PHE A 319 -23.05 0.16 -3.42
C PHE A 319 -23.61 1.11 -4.48
N SER A 320 -23.18 2.37 -4.53
CA SER A 320 -23.71 3.37 -5.45
C SER A 320 -22.63 4.03 -6.29
N LYS A 321 -22.51 3.57 -7.54
CA LYS A 321 -21.62 4.14 -8.54
C LYS A 321 -21.85 5.65 -8.73
N SER A 322 -23.11 6.10 -8.66
CA SER A 322 -23.46 7.52 -8.79
C SER A 322 -22.96 8.37 -7.62
N LEU A 323 -23.01 7.86 -6.38
CA LEU A 323 -22.44 8.56 -5.23
C LEU A 323 -20.92 8.61 -5.31
N PHE A 324 -20.30 7.54 -5.80
CA PHE A 324 -18.85 7.51 -6.00
C PHE A 324 -18.42 8.53 -7.06
N LEU A 325 -19.13 8.59 -8.18
CA LEU A 325 -18.89 9.58 -9.24
C LEU A 325 -19.00 11.02 -8.73
N LYS A 326 -19.99 11.35 -7.89
CA LYS A 326 -20.13 12.69 -7.29
C LYS A 326 -18.90 13.11 -6.48
N GLU A 327 -18.24 12.17 -5.80
CA GLU A 327 -16.99 12.48 -5.08
C GLU A 327 -15.84 12.77 -6.04
N LEU A 328 -15.73 12.00 -7.13
CA LEU A 328 -14.73 12.24 -8.17
C LEU A 328 -14.93 13.57 -8.88
N GLN A 329 -16.20 13.92 -9.14
CA GLN A 329 -16.61 15.18 -9.81
C GLN A 329 -16.24 16.44 -8.98
N LYS A 330 -15.94 16.32 -7.69
CA LYS A 330 -15.43 17.45 -6.89
C LYS A 330 -14.08 17.95 -7.40
N MET A 331 -13.27 17.07 -7.98
CA MET A 331 -11.97 17.43 -8.55
C MET A 331 -11.99 17.46 -10.07
N ILE A 332 -12.83 16.63 -10.71
CA ILE A 332 -12.95 16.55 -12.18
C ILE A 332 -14.44 16.60 -12.55
N PRO A 333 -15.02 17.81 -12.66
CA PRO A 333 -16.46 17.98 -12.94
C PRO A 333 -16.93 17.36 -14.26
N SER A 334 -16.03 17.22 -15.23
CA SER A 334 -16.34 16.68 -16.57
C SER A 334 -16.47 15.15 -16.64
N LEU A 335 -16.32 14.42 -15.51
CA LEU A 335 -16.53 12.98 -15.50
C LEU A 335 -18.01 12.62 -15.59
N GLU A 336 -18.30 11.57 -16.32
CA GLU A 336 -19.62 11.03 -16.49
C GLU A 336 -19.72 9.56 -16.08
N MET A 337 -20.95 9.02 -15.96
CA MET A 337 -21.18 7.65 -15.51
C MET A 337 -20.53 6.59 -16.41
N HIS A 338 -20.35 6.87 -17.67
CA HIS A 338 -19.72 5.97 -18.62
C HIS A 338 -18.17 6.04 -18.61
N ASP A 339 -17.61 7.00 -17.88
CA ASP A 339 -16.16 7.17 -17.74
C ASP A 339 -15.53 6.24 -16.70
N ILE A 340 -16.36 5.74 -15.76
CA ILE A 340 -15.91 4.87 -14.66
C ILE A 340 -16.55 3.49 -14.70
#